data_9b9a5536546ab00c4173cedb5ac2977e
#
_entry.id   9b9a5536546ab00c4173cedb5ac2977e
#
_cell.length_a   1.000
_cell.length_b   1.000
_cell.length_c   1.000
_cell.angle_alpha   90.00
_cell.angle_beta   90.00
_cell.angle_gamma   90.00
#
_symmetry.space_group_name_H-M   'P 1'
#
loop_
_entity.id
_entity.type
_entity.pdbx_description
1 polymer ?
#
loop_
_entity_poly.entity_id
_entity_poly.type
_entity_poly.pdbx_seq_one_letter_code
_entity_poly.pdbx_strand_id
1 'polypeptide(L)'
;MAYQDSAIILTWPDATIRGDEKWMMFFKKIGVVKNLNFKVGHTGVVLVNHQSGELLFYDFGRYITPRGYGRARSKNSDPLLEIKVKAQIKNGEILNLQEIIADIESLKGVMYGEGRLFFSVARDINFATAKVYGDKCVEEGTYPYGAVAKNNNNCSRFITRMLMKASQKYHFWHGINLPETIKASPISNIVNVCNSRVVNSYSPEDGFKSFKMNRWKSFFFLVKQLGDNVFKNKANLLPNDLIIGAVNFGSKPISVPKLAKYLGGVGDGAWYYLNERPDAHIEISRYSSQGNLEYVVLGEADQPVDLHENWEITYDSHLMFTHIIQNNQKIKISHIEVLPVEDYKYKNLIEKYA
;
A
#
# COMPACT_ATOMS: atom_id res chain seq x y z
N MET A 1 9.57 -20.35 -18.91
CA MET A 1 8.63 -19.76 -17.93
C MET A 1 7.31 -19.54 -18.66
N ALA A 2 6.20 -20.00 -18.10
CA ALA A 2 4.90 -19.84 -18.73
C ALA A 2 4.32 -18.45 -18.41
N TYR A 3 3.83 -17.75 -19.44
CA TYR A 3 3.10 -16.47 -19.33
C TYR A 3 1.60 -16.74 -19.52
N GLN A 4 1.02 -17.52 -18.60
CA GLN A 4 -0.36 -18.00 -18.70
C GLN A 4 -1.28 -17.38 -17.65
N ASP A 5 -0.72 -16.63 -16.72
CA ASP A 5 -1.45 -16.03 -15.61
C ASP A 5 -1.96 -14.63 -15.97
N SER A 6 -2.66 -14.00 -15.03
CA SER A 6 -3.20 -12.66 -15.20
C SER A 6 -2.85 -11.75 -14.02
N ALA A 7 -3.03 -10.44 -14.23
CA ALA A 7 -3.00 -9.44 -13.16
C ALA A 7 -4.17 -8.48 -13.33
N ILE A 8 -4.88 -8.19 -12.25
CA ILE A 8 -5.92 -7.16 -12.21
C ILE A 8 -5.25 -5.88 -11.71
N ILE A 9 -5.14 -4.89 -12.57
CA ILE A 9 -4.61 -3.57 -12.21
C ILE A 9 -5.76 -2.75 -11.68
N LEU A 10 -5.63 -2.28 -10.44
CA LEU A 10 -6.64 -1.51 -9.71
C LEU A 10 -6.22 -0.04 -9.63
N THR A 11 -7.19 0.84 -9.69
CA THR A 11 -6.95 2.29 -9.54
C THR A 11 -8.15 2.96 -8.90
N TRP A 12 -7.88 3.73 -7.85
CA TRP A 12 -8.81 4.67 -7.23
C TRP A 12 -8.38 6.09 -7.54
N PRO A 13 -8.92 6.71 -8.61
CA PRO A 13 -8.46 8.02 -9.07
C PRO A 13 -8.71 9.14 -8.06
N ASP A 14 -9.69 8.95 -7.18
CA ASP A 14 -10.08 9.92 -6.17
C ASP A 14 -9.17 9.92 -4.93
N ALA A 15 -8.33 8.90 -4.77
CA ALA A 15 -7.45 8.81 -3.62
C ALA A 15 -6.47 9.98 -3.55
N THR A 16 -6.32 10.51 -2.33
CA THR A 16 -5.48 11.67 -2.05
C THR A 16 -4.09 11.23 -1.61
N ILE A 17 -3.06 11.80 -2.20
CA ILE A 17 -1.65 11.59 -1.84
C ILE A 17 -1.02 12.91 -1.44
N ARG A 18 -0.26 12.91 -0.36
CA ARG A 18 0.53 14.08 0.03
C ARG A 18 1.81 14.19 -0.78
N GLY A 19 2.01 15.35 -1.40
CA GLY A 19 3.27 15.76 -2.01
C GLY A 19 4.18 16.40 -0.96
N ASP A 20 5.31 15.78 -0.66
CA ASP A 20 6.33 16.32 0.26
C ASP A 20 7.72 16.35 -0.37
N GLU A 21 7.79 16.26 -1.70
CA GLU A 21 9.02 16.43 -2.46
C GLU A 21 9.51 17.89 -2.36
N LYS A 22 10.84 18.09 -2.25
CA LYS A 22 11.44 19.42 -2.04
C LYS A 22 10.97 20.47 -3.03
N TRP A 23 10.83 20.11 -4.30
CA TRP A 23 10.35 21.02 -5.35
C TRP A 23 8.86 21.38 -5.16
N MET A 24 8.01 20.46 -4.73
CA MET A 24 6.60 20.74 -4.44
C MET A 24 6.46 21.69 -3.25
N MET A 25 7.26 21.49 -2.20
CA MET A 25 7.30 22.37 -1.04
C MET A 25 7.79 23.78 -1.42
N PHE A 26 8.75 23.90 -2.35
CA PHE A 26 9.18 25.17 -2.90
C PHE A 26 8.02 25.88 -3.64
N PHE A 27 7.31 25.17 -4.51
CA PHE A 27 6.14 25.74 -5.21
C PHE A 27 5.01 26.12 -4.26
N LYS A 28 4.82 25.40 -3.16
CA LYS A 28 3.89 25.82 -2.09
C LYS A 28 4.35 27.13 -1.45
N LYS A 29 5.65 27.26 -1.13
CA LYS A 29 6.20 28.47 -0.52
C LYS A 29 6.02 29.72 -1.38
N ILE A 30 6.15 29.62 -2.70
CA ILE A 30 5.95 30.75 -3.63
C ILE A 30 4.49 30.90 -4.06
N GLY A 31 3.56 30.10 -3.53
CA GLY A 31 2.13 30.23 -3.75
C GLY A 31 1.60 29.69 -5.07
N VAL A 32 2.40 28.97 -5.85
CA VAL A 32 1.97 28.27 -7.07
C VAL A 32 1.12 27.05 -6.75
N VAL A 33 1.60 26.18 -5.87
CA VAL A 33 0.82 25.06 -5.32
C VAL A 33 0.08 25.56 -4.09
N LYS A 34 -1.24 25.39 -4.04
CA LYS A 34 -2.08 25.84 -2.92
C LYS A 34 -2.23 24.80 -1.83
N ASN A 35 -2.25 23.51 -2.20
CA ASN A 35 -2.36 22.40 -1.28
C ASN A 35 -1.37 21.30 -1.69
N LEU A 36 -0.63 20.72 -0.72
CA LEU A 36 0.29 19.62 -0.95
C LEU A 36 -0.39 18.25 -0.95
N ASN A 37 -1.66 18.17 -0.55
CA ASN A 37 -2.45 16.97 -0.78
C ASN A 37 -2.99 16.99 -2.22
N PHE A 38 -2.67 15.96 -2.98
CA PHE A 38 -3.02 15.83 -4.38
C PHE A 38 -4.00 14.68 -4.57
N LYS A 39 -5.11 14.96 -5.26
CA LYS A 39 -6.05 13.96 -5.71
C LYS A 39 -5.52 13.32 -7.01
N VAL A 40 -4.44 12.57 -6.92
CA VAL A 40 -3.80 11.94 -8.09
C VAL A 40 -4.07 10.45 -8.19
N GLY A 41 -4.79 9.92 -7.23
CA GLY A 41 -5.20 8.52 -7.17
C GLY A 41 -4.16 7.59 -6.56
N HIS A 42 -4.64 6.41 -6.18
CA HIS A 42 -3.83 5.27 -5.76
C HIS A 42 -4.02 4.11 -6.74
N THR A 43 -3.02 3.22 -6.84
CA THR A 43 -3.09 2.05 -7.71
C THR A 43 -2.41 0.86 -7.04
N GLY A 44 -3.01 -0.31 -7.20
CA GLY A 44 -2.51 -1.60 -6.76
C GLY A 44 -2.63 -2.65 -7.85
N VAL A 45 -2.11 -3.83 -7.60
CA VAL A 45 -2.20 -4.97 -8.50
C VAL A 45 -2.59 -6.22 -7.74
N VAL A 46 -3.52 -7.00 -8.29
CA VAL A 46 -3.82 -8.36 -7.84
C VAL A 46 -3.27 -9.32 -8.85
N LEU A 47 -2.27 -10.09 -8.47
CA LEU A 47 -1.77 -11.21 -9.28
C LEU A 47 -2.75 -12.37 -9.17
N VAL A 48 -3.04 -13.01 -10.29
CA VAL A 48 -4.00 -14.12 -10.39
C VAL A 48 -3.25 -15.35 -10.90
N ASN A 49 -3.07 -16.35 -10.04
CA ASN A 49 -2.51 -17.64 -10.45
C ASN A 49 -3.60 -18.49 -11.10
N HIS A 50 -3.44 -18.80 -12.37
CA HIS A 50 -4.45 -19.57 -13.12
C HIS A 50 -4.53 -21.05 -12.72
N GLN A 51 -3.46 -21.59 -12.14
CA GLN A 51 -3.45 -23.01 -11.74
C GLN A 51 -4.13 -23.22 -10.37
N SER A 52 -3.86 -22.33 -9.39
CA SER A 52 -4.36 -22.48 -8.02
C SER A 52 -5.57 -21.61 -7.70
N GLY A 53 -5.88 -20.61 -8.54
CA GLY A 53 -6.84 -19.55 -8.25
C GLY A 53 -6.39 -18.55 -7.19
N GLU A 54 -5.13 -18.61 -6.74
CA GLU A 54 -4.60 -17.72 -5.72
C GLU A 54 -4.60 -16.27 -6.21
N LEU A 55 -5.01 -15.36 -5.30
CA LEU A 55 -4.99 -13.92 -5.50
C LEU A 55 -3.98 -13.28 -4.53
N LEU A 56 -3.02 -12.52 -5.06
CA LEU A 56 -2.04 -11.79 -4.27
C LEU A 56 -2.08 -10.30 -4.60
N PHE A 57 -2.45 -9.50 -3.61
CA PHE A 57 -2.43 -8.06 -3.73
C PHE A 57 -1.05 -7.49 -3.40
N TYR A 58 -0.60 -6.53 -4.21
CA TYR A 58 0.55 -5.69 -3.97
C TYR A 58 0.25 -4.24 -4.30
N ASP A 59 0.77 -3.34 -3.50
CA ASP A 59 0.81 -1.92 -3.79
C ASP A 59 2.12 -1.28 -3.31
N PHE A 60 2.28 0.00 -3.57
CA PHE A 60 3.39 0.81 -3.08
C PHE A 60 2.89 2.20 -2.71
N GLY A 61 3.16 2.63 -1.49
CA GLY A 61 2.62 3.90 -1.00
C GLY A 61 3.43 4.50 0.15
N ARG A 62 2.96 5.66 0.62
CA ARG A 62 3.51 6.40 1.76
C ARG A 62 2.78 6.01 3.05
N TYR A 63 2.89 4.78 3.45
CA TYR A 63 2.28 4.25 4.67
C TYR A 63 3.04 4.70 5.92
N ILE A 64 3.37 3.79 6.81
CA ILE A 64 4.26 4.06 7.94
C ILE A 64 5.68 4.11 7.40
N THR A 65 6.06 5.27 6.87
CA THR A 65 7.38 5.53 6.27
C THR A 65 7.85 6.94 6.64
N PRO A 66 9.18 7.16 6.70
CA PRO A 66 9.71 8.50 6.90
C PRO A 66 9.42 9.39 5.68
N ARG A 67 9.57 10.71 5.85
CA ARG A 67 9.40 11.67 4.76
C ARG A 67 10.32 11.36 3.58
N GLY A 68 9.77 11.44 2.38
CA GLY A 68 10.49 11.15 1.13
C GLY A 68 10.62 9.67 0.81
N TYR A 69 10.00 8.80 1.61
CA TYR A 69 10.03 7.35 1.42
C TYR A 69 8.62 6.79 1.26
N GLY A 70 8.54 5.59 0.71
CA GLY A 70 7.39 4.73 0.62
C GLY A 70 7.81 3.29 0.81
N ARG A 71 6.86 2.36 0.89
CA ARG A 71 7.13 0.92 0.94
C ARG A 71 6.11 0.14 0.12
N ALA A 72 6.50 -1.04 -0.33
CA ALA A 72 5.56 -2.01 -0.87
C ALA A 72 4.83 -2.73 0.26
N ARG A 73 3.60 -3.19 -0.03
CA ARG A 73 2.81 -4.02 0.89
C ARG A 73 2.22 -5.21 0.16
N SER A 74 1.98 -6.25 0.93
CA SER A 74 1.19 -7.43 0.56
C SER A 74 0.61 -8.06 1.84
N LYS A 75 -0.16 -9.13 1.72
CA LYS A 75 -0.64 -9.87 2.90
C LYS A 75 0.48 -10.36 3.82
N ASN A 76 1.69 -10.54 3.30
CA ASN A 76 2.85 -10.99 4.10
C ASN A 76 3.39 -9.90 5.04
N SER A 77 3.19 -8.62 4.71
CA SER A 77 3.58 -7.49 5.56
C SER A 77 2.42 -6.85 6.31
N ASP A 78 1.21 -6.93 5.74
CA ASP A 78 -0.01 -6.30 6.24
C ASP A 78 -1.17 -7.29 6.07
N PRO A 79 -1.52 -8.10 7.10
CA PRO A 79 -2.42 -9.25 6.96
C PRO A 79 -3.84 -8.88 6.54
N LEU A 80 -4.27 -7.64 6.81
CA LEU A 80 -5.57 -7.14 6.40
C LEU A 80 -5.73 -6.99 4.87
N LEU A 81 -4.62 -7.12 4.11
CA LEU A 81 -4.62 -7.10 2.64
C LEU A 81 -4.92 -8.48 2.02
N GLU A 82 -5.27 -9.47 2.81
CA GLU A 82 -5.61 -10.80 2.30
C GLU A 82 -6.95 -10.78 1.56
N ILE A 83 -6.93 -11.17 0.28
CA ILE A 83 -8.12 -11.41 -0.53
C ILE A 83 -8.58 -12.84 -0.25
N LYS A 84 -9.81 -13.02 0.23
CA LYS A 84 -10.33 -14.32 0.67
C LYS A 84 -10.91 -15.15 -0.47
N VAL A 85 -11.41 -14.50 -1.49
CA VAL A 85 -11.97 -15.14 -2.68
C VAL A 85 -10.84 -15.77 -3.51
N LYS A 86 -11.12 -16.92 -4.12
CA LYS A 86 -10.23 -17.54 -5.12
C LYS A 86 -10.75 -17.28 -6.52
N ALA A 87 -9.85 -17.08 -7.47
CA ALA A 87 -10.22 -16.96 -8.87
C ALA A 87 -10.68 -18.32 -9.44
N GLN A 88 -11.79 -18.31 -10.16
CA GLN A 88 -12.27 -19.45 -10.95
C GLN A 88 -11.83 -19.26 -12.39
N ILE A 89 -10.93 -20.12 -12.86
CA ILE A 89 -10.33 -20.00 -14.19
C ILE A 89 -10.88 -21.06 -15.12
N LYS A 90 -11.32 -20.63 -16.34
CA LYS A 90 -11.70 -21.53 -17.41
C LYS A 90 -11.22 -20.96 -18.75
N ASN A 91 -10.50 -21.75 -19.52
CA ASN A 91 -9.96 -21.34 -20.82
C ASN A 91 -9.13 -20.03 -20.77
N GLY A 92 -8.41 -19.81 -19.67
CA GLY A 92 -7.60 -18.57 -19.48
C GLY A 92 -8.43 -17.33 -19.11
N GLU A 93 -9.72 -17.46 -18.84
CA GLU A 93 -10.60 -16.38 -18.41
C GLU A 93 -10.95 -16.51 -16.93
N ILE A 94 -11.06 -15.37 -16.24
CA ILE A 94 -11.54 -15.28 -14.85
C ILE A 94 -13.06 -15.23 -14.88
N LEU A 95 -13.72 -16.31 -14.41
CA LEU A 95 -15.18 -16.42 -14.47
C LEU A 95 -15.89 -15.59 -13.40
N ASN A 96 -15.30 -15.49 -12.21
CA ASN A 96 -15.88 -14.81 -11.05
C ASN A 96 -15.25 -13.43 -10.80
N LEU A 97 -14.89 -12.71 -11.86
CA LEU A 97 -14.26 -11.38 -11.74
C LEU A 97 -15.11 -10.40 -10.92
N GLN A 98 -16.43 -10.49 -11.03
CA GLN A 98 -17.34 -9.62 -10.26
C GLN A 98 -17.25 -9.87 -8.76
N GLU A 99 -17.19 -11.13 -8.34
CA GLU A 99 -17.00 -11.53 -6.94
C GLU A 99 -15.67 -11.06 -6.40
N ILE A 100 -14.59 -11.23 -7.17
CA ILE A 100 -13.25 -10.74 -6.81
C ILE A 100 -13.25 -9.21 -6.61
N ILE A 101 -13.87 -8.47 -7.51
CA ILE A 101 -13.93 -7.00 -7.43
C ILE A 101 -14.78 -6.54 -6.24
N ALA A 102 -15.85 -7.25 -5.90
CA ALA A 102 -16.66 -6.96 -4.72
C ALA A 102 -15.87 -7.19 -3.42
N ASP A 103 -15.08 -8.27 -3.34
CA ASP A 103 -14.20 -8.54 -2.20
C ASP A 103 -13.11 -7.45 -2.07
N ILE A 104 -12.47 -7.06 -3.17
CA ILE A 104 -11.52 -5.95 -3.21
C ILE A 104 -12.15 -4.63 -2.74
N GLU A 105 -13.39 -4.33 -3.13
CA GLU A 105 -14.09 -3.14 -2.68
C GLU A 105 -14.35 -3.17 -1.17
N SER A 106 -14.60 -4.35 -0.58
CA SER A 106 -14.71 -4.49 0.88
C SER A 106 -13.40 -4.15 1.61
N LEU A 107 -12.27 -4.36 0.97
CA LEU A 107 -10.92 -4.06 1.47
C LEU A 107 -10.44 -2.65 1.10
N LYS A 108 -11.26 -1.84 0.44
CA LYS A 108 -10.92 -0.50 -0.08
C LYS A 108 -10.25 0.40 0.94
N GLY A 109 -10.74 0.45 2.18
CA GLY A 109 -10.16 1.27 3.25
C GLY A 109 -8.73 0.86 3.60
N VAL A 110 -8.46 -0.45 3.69
CA VAL A 110 -7.11 -1.00 3.97
C VAL A 110 -6.18 -0.78 2.78
N MET A 111 -6.72 -0.80 1.56
CA MET A 111 -6.00 -0.53 0.32
C MET A 111 -5.82 0.97 0.04
N TYR A 112 -6.24 1.86 0.96
CA TYR A 112 -6.19 3.32 0.78
C TYR A 112 -6.89 3.80 -0.50
N GLY A 113 -7.95 3.11 -0.89
CA GLY A 113 -8.81 3.49 -2.00
C GLY A 113 -9.85 4.53 -1.59
N GLU A 114 -10.12 5.49 -2.47
CA GLU A 114 -11.18 6.48 -2.30
C GLU A 114 -12.02 6.61 -3.58
N GLY A 115 -13.31 6.81 -3.41
CA GLY A 115 -14.23 6.96 -4.54
C GLY A 115 -14.45 5.65 -5.31
N ARG A 116 -14.64 5.75 -6.62
CA ARG A 116 -14.92 4.62 -7.53
C ARG A 116 -13.65 3.85 -7.86
N LEU A 117 -13.71 2.53 -7.81
CA LEU A 117 -12.66 1.65 -8.33
C LEU A 117 -12.70 1.59 -9.86
N PHE A 118 -11.55 1.75 -10.49
CA PHE A 118 -11.31 1.49 -11.92
C PHE A 118 -10.33 0.34 -12.06
N PHE A 119 -10.51 -0.53 -13.06
CA PHE A 119 -9.63 -1.67 -13.22
C PHE A 119 -9.54 -2.16 -14.66
N SER A 120 -8.49 -2.91 -14.94
CA SER A 120 -8.28 -3.66 -16.17
C SER A 120 -7.53 -4.94 -15.89
N VAL A 121 -7.76 -5.98 -16.71
CA VAL A 121 -7.07 -7.27 -16.59
C VAL A 121 -5.94 -7.34 -17.61
N ALA A 122 -4.71 -7.47 -17.10
CA ALA A 122 -3.52 -7.81 -17.89
C ALA A 122 -3.42 -9.33 -18.01
N ARG A 123 -3.33 -9.84 -19.22
CA ARG A 123 -3.10 -11.25 -19.52
C ARG A 123 -1.63 -11.52 -19.89
N ASP A 124 -1.27 -12.76 -20.02
CA ASP A 124 0.10 -13.18 -20.36
C ASP A 124 1.14 -12.69 -19.34
N ILE A 125 0.82 -12.89 -18.09
CA ILE A 125 1.68 -12.59 -16.92
C ILE A 125 2.36 -13.88 -16.46
N ASN A 126 3.60 -13.78 -16.01
CA ASN A 126 4.27 -14.81 -15.22
C ASN A 126 4.05 -14.50 -13.73
N PHE A 127 3.13 -15.22 -13.09
CA PHE A 127 2.80 -15.03 -11.68
C PHE A 127 4.01 -15.16 -10.77
N ALA A 128 4.82 -16.20 -10.95
CA ALA A 128 5.99 -16.44 -10.08
C ALA A 128 7.00 -15.30 -10.16
N THR A 129 7.28 -14.79 -11.38
CA THR A 129 8.20 -13.66 -11.56
C THR A 129 7.64 -12.37 -10.96
N ALA A 130 6.35 -12.12 -11.11
CA ALA A 130 5.68 -10.96 -10.52
C ALA A 130 5.72 -11.03 -8.98
N LYS A 131 5.42 -12.21 -8.42
CA LYS A 131 5.47 -12.48 -6.98
C LYS A 131 6.86 -12.24 -6.41
N VAL A 132 7.90 -12.81 -7.02
CA VAL A 132 9.30 -12.60 -6.59
C VAL A 132 9.68 -11.12 -6.59
N TYR A 133 9.25 -10.36 -7.60
CA TYR A 133 9.48 -8.91 -7.62
C TYR A 133 8.73 -8.19 -6.49
N GLY A 134 7.46 -8.53 -6.29
CA GLY A 134 6.61 -7.95 -5.24
C GLY A 134 7.17 -8.24 -3.84
N ASP A 135 7.45 -9.50 -3.54
CA ASP A 135 7.99 -9.94 -2.25
C ASP A 135 9.34 -9.26 -1.95
N LYS A 136 10.24 -9.21 -2.93
CA LYS A 136 11.51 -8.50 -2.80
C LYS A 136 11.31 -7.03 -2.40
N CYS A 137 10.37 -6.33 -3.04
CA CYS A 137 10.08 -4.94 -2.69
C CYS A 137 9.45 -4.78 -1.30
N VAL A 138 8.69 -5.78 -0.84
CA VAL A 138 8.15 -5.82 0.53
C VAL A 138 9.28 -6.00 1.54
N GLU A 139 10.19 -6.93 1.28
CA GLU A 139 11.36 -7.22 2.14
C GLU A 139 12.35 -6.04 2.20
N GLU A 140 12.51 -5.29 1.12
CA GLU A 140 13.36 -4.08 1.09
C GLU A 140 12.87 -2.99 2.06
N GLY A 141 11.61 -3.03 2.50
CA GLY A 141 11.03 -2.08 3.44
C GLY A 141 10.89 -0.68 2.83
N THR A 142 11.50 0.33 3.45
CA THR A 142 11.39 1.72 2.98
C THR A 142 12.29 2.00 1.78
N TYR A 143 11.71 2.66 0.77
CA TYR A 143 12.39 3.01 -0.47
C TYR A 143 12.09 4.47 -0.87
N PRO A 144 13.03 5.21 -1.51
CA PRO A 144 12.78 6.59 -1.91
C PRO A 144 11.52 6.74 -2.76
N TYR A 145 10.61 7.63 -2.32
CA TYR A 145 9.34 7.89 -2.98
C TYR A 145 9.40 9.15 -3.84
N GLY A 146 8.84 9.08 -5.04
CA GLY A 146 8.71 10.24 -5.91
C GLY A 146 8.42 9.88 -7.36
N ALA A 147 7.86 10.86 -8.07
CA ALA A 147 7.47 10.72 -9.46
C ALA A 147 8.59 11.06 -10.45
N VAL A 148 9.57 11.87 -10.07
CA VAL A 148 10.53 12.50 -11.00
C VAL A 148 11.90 11.83 -11.00
N ALA A 149 12.50 11.56 -9.84
CA ALA A 149 13.84 11.01 -9.77
C ALA A 149 13.89 9.56 -10.30
N LYS A 150 14.91 9.25 -11.10
CA LYS A 150 15.08 7.96 -11.80
C LYS A 150 15.03 6.75 -10.84
N ASN A 151 15.62 6.89 -9.68
CA ASN A 151 15.74 5.79 -8.72
C ASN A 151 14.57 5.75 -7.71
N ASN A 152 13.67 6.73 -7.71
CA ASN A 152 12.51 6.71 -6.83
C ASN A 152 11.44 5.74 -7.34
N ASN A 153 10.55 5.33 -6.43
CA ASN A 153 9.37 4.54 -6.74
C ASN A 153 8.10 5.28 -6.34
N ASN A 154 6.96 4.90 -6.86
CA ASN A 154 5.62 5.28 -6.43
C ASN A 154 4.64 4.17 -6.82
N CYS A 155 3.37 4.28 -6.45
CA CYS A 155 2.37 3.26 -6.75
C CYS A 155 2.34 2.86 -8.24
N SER A 156 2.36 3.82 -9.15
CA SER A 156 2.28 3.55 -10.59
C SER A 156 3.57 2.98 -11.18
N ARG A 157 4.72 3.48 -10.75
CA ARG A 157 6.04 2.97 -11.19
C ARG A 157 6.30 1.56 -10.69
N PHE A 158 5.86 1.25 -9.46
CA PHE A 158 5.94 -0.09 -8.90
C PHE A 158 5.24 -1.12 -9.79
N ILE A 159 3.98 -0.84 -10.17
CA ILE A 159 3.21 -1.72 -11.05
C ILE A 159 3.86 -1.82 -12.43
N THR A 160 4.28 -0.70 -13.02
CA THR A 160 4.96 -0.71 -14.31
C THR A 160 6.20 -1.58 -14.30
N ARG A 161 7.06 -1.46 -13.27
CA ARG A 161 8.27 -2.25 -13.12
C ARG A 161 7.98 -3.74 -12.91
N MET A 162 6.92 -4.07 -12.17
CA MET A 162 6.45 -5.45 -12.04
C MET A 162 6.05 -6.03 -13.39
N LEU A 163 5.24 -5.30 -14.17
CA LEU A 163 4.81 -5.72 -15.50
C LEU A 163 5.97 -5.88 -16.49
N MET A 164 6.98 -4.99 -16.44
CA MET A 164 8.20 -5.09 -17.25
C MET A 164 8.97 -6.39 -16.99
N LYS A 165 8.95 -6.89 -15.76
CA LYS A 165 9.62 -8.14 -15.39
C LYS A 165 8.77 -9.37 -15.68
N ALA A 166 7.46 -9.26 -15.47
CA ALA A 166 6.55 -10.40 -15.44
C ALA A 166 5.76 -10.60 -16.75
N SER A 167 5.93 -9.74 -17.76
CA SER A 167 5.24 -9.88 -19.05
C SER A 167 6.17 -9.64 -20.22
N GLN A 168 5.91 -10.37 -21.32
CA GLN A 168 6.55 -10.13 -22.62
C GLN A 168 5.77 -9.11 -23.47
N LYS A 169 4.61 -8.66 -23.01
CA LYS A 169 3.77 -7.70 -23.72
C LYS A 169 4.33 -6.29 -23.63
N TYR A 170 5.27 -5.96 -24.52
CA TYR A 170 5.92 -4.65 -24.57
C TYR A 170 4.95 -3.45 -24.50
N HIS A 171 3.74 -3.60 -25.04
CA HIS A 171 2.74 -2.53 -25.01
C HIS A 171 2.22 -2.18 -23.60
N PHE A 172 2.35 -3.07 -22.59
CA PHE A 172 1.96 -2.78 -21.20
C PHE A 172 2.80 -1.65 -20.61
N TRP A 173 4.04 -1.54 -21.03
CA TRP A 173 5.00 -0.57 -20.51
C TRP A 173 5.69 0.25 -21.62
N HIS A 174 5.39 -0.04 -22.91
CA HIS A 174 5.91 0.74 -24.02
C HIS A 174 5.49 2.21 -23.92
N GLY A 175 6.44 3.08 -24.03
CA GLY A 175 6.23 4.51 -23.91
C GLY A 175 6.04 5.01 -22.46
N ILE A 176 6.18 4.13 -21.45
CA ILE A 176 6.30 4.52 -20.05
C ILE A 176 7.78 4.76 -19.72
N ASN A 177 8.70 4.10 -20.42
CA ASN A 177 10.13 4.21 -20.16
C ASN A 177 10.74 5.59 -20.47
N LEU A 178 10.06 6.42 -21.29
CA LEU A 178 10.61 7.72 -21.67
C LEU A 178 9.52 8.80 -21.81
N PRO A 179 9.42 9.72 -20.89
CA PRO A 179 9.90 9.60 -19.52
C PRO A 179 8.93 8.78 -18.69
N GLU A 180 9.40 7.78 -17.99
CA GLU A 180 8.62 6.94 -17.07
C GLU A 180 7.78 7.78 -16.11
N THR A 181 8.33 8.92 -15.71
CA THR A 181 7.72 9.87 -14.78
C THR A 181 6.45 10.55 -15.28
N ILE A 182 6.36 10.82 -16.57
CA ILE A 182 5.20 11.53 -17.16
C ILE A 182 4.07 10.56 -17.51
N LYS A 183 4.41 9.30 -17.80
CA LYS A 183 3.46 8.32 -18.33
C LYS A 183 2.95 7.32 -17.29
N ALA A 184 3.69 7.09 -16.21
CA ALA A 184 3.25 6.24 -15.11
C ALA A 184 2.35 7.03 -14.16
N SER A 185 1.05 6.89 -14.33
CA SER A 185 0.03 7.37 -13.41
C SER A 185 -0.95 6.24 -13.08
N PRO A 186 -1.73 6.34 -12.00
CA PRO A 186 -2.73 5.34 -11.65
C PRO A 186 -3.64 4.99 -12.83
N ILE A 187 -4.20 5.98 -13.50
CA ILE A 187 -5.06 5.77 -14.68
C ILE A 187 -4.27 5.22 -15.88
N SER A 188 -3.02 5.62 -16.11
CA SER A 188 -2.26 5.11 -17.24
C SER A 188 -1.97 3.62 -17.10
N ASN A 189 -1.79 3.11 -15.88
CA ASN A 189 -1.53 1.70 -15.64
C ASN A 189 -2.68 0.81 -16.12
N ILE A 190 -3.94 1.17 -15.84
CA ILE A 190 -5.10 0.39 -16.32
C ILE A 190 -5.32 0.54 -17.82
N VAL A 191 -5.00 1.70 -18.41
CA VAL A 191 -5.13 1.92 -19.86
C VAL A 191 -4.05 1.17 -20.66
N ASN A 192 -2.83 1.09 -20.13
CA ASN A 192 -1.71 0.44 -20.80
C ASN A 192 -1.87 -1.07 -20.95
N VAL A 193 -2.51 -1.73 -19.99
CA VAL A 193 -2.74 -3.20 -20.03
C VAL A 193 -3.99 -3.58 -20.78
N CYS A 194 -4.79 -2.62 -21.21
CA CYS A 194 -6.07 -2.85 -21.88
C CYS A 194 -5.94 -2.83 -23.41
N ASN A 195 -6.03 -4.01 -24.04
CA ASN A 195 -5.95 -4.14 -25.51
C ASN A 195 -7.14 -3.51 -26.25
N SER A 196 -8.32 -3.58 -25.65
CA SER A 196 -9.58 -3.10 -26.26
C SER A 196 -9.82 -1.60 -26.06
N ARG A 197 -8.96 -0.91 -25.30
CA ARG A 197 -9.16 0.46 -24.82
C ARG A 197 -10.47 0.65 -24.03
N VAL A 198 -10.95 -0.45 -23.43
CA VAL A 198 -12.14 -0.46 -22.56
C VAL A 198 -11.66 -0.68 -21.13
N VAL A 199 -11.84 0.31 -20.29
CA VAL A 199 -11.57 0.28 -18.85
C VAL A 199 -12.86 -0.02 -18.13
N ASN A 200 -12.80 -0.84 -17.10
CA ASN A 200 -13.93 -1.14 -16.23
C ASN A 200 -13.90 -0.31 -14.96
N SER A 201 -15.06 -0.08 -14.39
CA SER A 201 -15.18 0.53 -13.07
C SER A 201 -16.27 -0.13 -12.25
N TYR A 202 -16.15 -0.01 -10.94
CA TYR A 202 -17.12 -0.54 -9.98
C TYR A 202 -17.32 0.44 -8.83
N SER A 203 -18.54 0.56 -8.38
CA SER A 203 -18.89 1.07 -7.06
C SER A 203 -20.16 0.38 -6.56
N PRO A 204 -20.38 0.27 -5.23
CA PRO A 204 -21.59 -0.36 -4.69
C PRO A 204 -22.89 0.28 -5.19
N GLU A 205 -22.90 1.61 -5.39
CA GLU A 205 -24.07 2.38 -5.77
C GLU A 205 -24.44 2.21 -7.25
N ASP A 206 -23.42 2.13 -8.11
CA ASP A 206 -23.60 2.16 -9.57
C ASP A 206 -23.34 0.82 -10.25
N GLY A 207 -22.78 -0.15 -9.54
CA GLY A 207 -22.37 -1.44 -10.07
C GLY A 207 -21.22 -1.34 -11.08
N PHE A 208 -21.14 -2.33 -11.97
CA PHE A 208 -20.12 -2.41 -13.01
C PHE A 208 -20.47 -1.50 -14.19
N LYS A 209 -19.48 -0.72 -14.63
CA LYS A 209 -19.54 0.10 -15.85
C LYS A 209 -18.26 -0.08 -16.65
N SER A 210 -18.38 0.05 -17.97
CA SER A 210 -17.24 -0.01 -18.90
C SER A 210 -17.26 1.21 -19.80
N PHE A 211 -16.09 1.77 -20.11
CA PHE A 211 -15.99 2.93 -20.96
C PHE A 211 -14.67 2.95 -21.73
N LYS A 212 -14.68 3.62 -22.89
CA LYS A 212 -13.49 3.75 -23.73
C LYS A 212 -12.56 4.84 -23.18
N MET A 213 -11.32 4.42 -22.86
CA MET A 213 -10.26 5.33 -22.44
C MET A 213 -8.96 4.99 -23.19
N ASN A 214 -8.30 5.99 -23.73
CA ASN A 214 -7.01 5.86 -24.37
C ASN A 214 -5.94 6.64 -23.60
N ARG A 215 -4.67 6.52 -24.02
CA ARG A 215 -3.53 7.19 -23.36
C ARG A 215 -3.66 8.72 -23.31
N TRP A 216 -4.19 9.34 -24.35
CA TRP A 216 -4.42 10.79 -24.36
C TRP A 216 -5.45 11.20 -23.32
N LYS A 217 -6.57 10.48 -23.23
CA LYS A 217 -7.59 10.73 -22.20
C LYS A 217 -7.02 10.52 -20.78
N SER A 218 -6.19 9.49 -20.57
CA SER A 218 -5.54 9.27 -19.27
C SER A 218 -4.55 10.37 -18.91
N PHE A 219 -3.81 10.90 -19.89
CA PHE A 219 -2.91 12.04 -19.69
C PHE A 219 -3.67 13.31 -19.32
N PHE A 220 -4.70 13.67 -20.09
CA PHE A 220 -5.52 14.84 -19.76
C PHE A 220 -6.25 14.70 -18.41
N PHE A 221 -6.66 13.50 -18.05
CA PHE A 221 -7.23 13.22 -16.75
C PHE A 221 -6.23 13.57 -15.61
N LEU A 222 -4.99 13.10 -15.73
CA LEU A 222 -3.92 13.44 -14.78
C LEU A 222 -3.64 14.94 -14.71
N VAL A 223 -3.51 15.60 -15.89
CA VAL A 223 -3.26 17.05 -15.95
C VAL A 223 -4.39 17.82 -15.25
N LYS A 224 -5.64 17.41 -15.46
CA LYS A 224 -6.80 18.03 -14.78
C LYS A 224 -6.71 17.84 -13.26
N GLN A 225 -6.39 16.63 -12.77
CA GLN A 225 -6.24 16.39 -11.34
C GLN A 225 -5.10 17.22 -10.72
N LEU A 226 -3.96 17.32 -11.40
CA LEU A 226 -2.86 18.19 -10.94
C LEU A 226 -3.24 19.66 -10.94
N GLY A 227 -4.01 20.11 -11.95
CA GLY A 227 -4.53 21.48 -12.03
C GLY A 227 -5.43 21.84 -10.84
N ASP A 228 -6.14 20.89 -10.27
CA ASP A 228 -7.00 21.12 -9.11
C ASP A 228 -6.23 21.63 -7.87
N ASN A 229 -4.92 21.36 -7.79
CA ASN A 229 -4.06 21.86 -6.71
C ASN A 229 -3.58 23.30 -6.91
N VAL A 230 -3.67 23.80 -8.13
CA VAL A 230 -3.27 25.17 -8.49
C VAL A 230 -4.46 26.14 -8.31
N PHE A 231 -5.66 25.71 -8.65
CA PHE A 231 -6.86 26.52 -8.50
C PHE A 231 -7.36 26.55 -7.04
N LYS A 232 -7.33 27.73 -6.40
CA LYS A 232 -7.66 27.90 -4.98
C LYS A 232 -8.99 27.24 -4.57
N ASN A 233 -10.04 27.45 -5.35
CA ASN A 233 -11.38 26.91 -5.04
C ASN A 233 -11.40 25.38 -4.98
N LYS A 234 -10.63 24.70 -5.83
CA LYS A 234 -10.53 23.25 -5.86
C LYS A 234 -9.56 22.72 -4.81
N ALA A 235 -8.42 23.40 -4.62
CA ALA A 235 -7.44 23.04 -3.62
C ALA A 235 -8.01 23.10 -2.18
N ASN A 236 -8.95 24.00 -1.93
CA ASN A 236 -9.65 24.10 -0.64
C ASN A 236 -10.63 22.94 -0.37
N LEU A 237 -11.01 22.18 -1.37
CA LEU A 237 -11.83 20.96 -1.21
C LEU A 237 -11.01 19.73 -0.83
N LEU A 238 -9.68 19.81 -0.94
CA LEU A 238 -8.79 18.75 -0.55
C LEU A 238 -8.56 18.76 0.98
N PRO A 239 -8.23 17.62 1.60
CA PRO A 239 -7.81 17.57 2.99
C PRO A 239 -6.69 18.58 3.29
N ASN A 240 -6.66 19.12 4.49
CA ASN A 240 -5.64 20.10 4.87
C ASN A 240 -4.22 19.46 4.84
N ASP A 241 -3.30 20.06 4.09
CA ASP A 241 -1.93 19.58 3.94
C ASP A 241 -1.05 19.77 5.19
N LEU A 242 -1.53 20.51 6.18
CA LEU A 242 -0.91 20.60 7.51
C LEU A 242 -1.09 19.31 8.31
N ILE A 243 -2.13 18.54 8.02
CA ILE A 243 -2.35 17.21 8.60
C ILE A 243 -1.46 16.24 7.82
N ILE A 244 -0.26 16.02 8.32
CA ILE A 244 0.71 15.10 7.72
C ILE A 244 0.51 13.75 8.34
N GLY A 245 -0.27 12.88 7.71
CA GLY A 245 -0.44 11.51 8.13
C GLY A 245 -0.52 11.36 9.65
N ALA A 246 0.06 10.31 10.19
CA ALA A 246 0.13 10.10 11.63
C ALA A 246 1.50 10.43 12.25
N VAL A 247 2.30 11.28 11.60
CA VAL A 247 3.61 11.70 12.14
C VAL A 247 3.44 12.41 13.48
N ASN A 248 2.40 13.21 13.59
CA ASN A 248 1.97 13.81 14.85
C ASN A 248 0.61 13.23 15.22
N PHE A 249 0.54 12.51 16.30
CA PHE A 249 -0.72 11.95 16.81
C PHE A 249 -1.19 12.76 18.02
N GLY A 250 -2.49 12.68 18.29
CA GLY A 250 -3.09 13.24 19.51
C GLY A 250 -2.77 12.40 20.76
N SER A 251 -3.74 12.21 21.63
CA SER A 251 -3.59 11.35 22.81
C SER A 251 -3.56 9.88 22.41
N LYS A 252 -2.78 9.06 23.14
CA LYS A 252 -2.76 7.60 22.99
C LYS A 252 -4.17 7.04 23.20
N PRO A 253 -4.69 6.20 22.27
CA PRO A 253 -5.98 5.53 22.46
C PRO A 253 -5.99 4.66 23.72
N ILE A 254 -7.11 4.61 24.41
CA ILE A 254 -7.27 3.85 25.67
C ILE A 254 -7.05 2.35 25.46
N SER A 255 -7.37 1.83 24.27
CA SER A 255 -7.18 0.43 23.90
C SER A 255 -5.71 0.02 23.72
N VAL A 256 -4.78 0.99 23.64
CA VAL A 256 -3.36 0.74 23.43
C VAL A 256 -2.65 0.63 24.77
N PRO A 257 -1.83 -0.41 25.00
CA PRO A 257 -1.08 -0.60 26.26
C PRO A 257 -0.24 0.63 26.62
N LYS A 258 -0.11 0.89 27.92
CA LYS A 258 0.58 2.08 28.45
C LYS A 258 2.03 2.21 27.93
N LEU A 259 2.74 1.10 27.84
CA LEU A 259 4.16 1.05 27.42
C LEU A 259 4.34 0.97 25.90
N ALA A 260 3.26 0.88 25.12
CA ALA A 260 3.35 0.87 23.67
C ALA A 260 3.99 2.15 23.12
N LYS A 261 4.87 1.99 22.14
CA LYS A 261 5.57 3.08 21.44
C LYS A 261 4.93 3.37 20.08
N TYR A 262 4.90 4.62 19.72
CA TYR A 262 4.30 5.09 18.47
C TYR A 262 5.35 5.22 17.38
N LEU A 263 5.03 4.68 16.20
CA LEU A 263 5.76 4.89 14.97
C LEU A 263 4.87 5.66 13.99
N GLY A 264 5.11 6.96 13.87
CA GLY A 264 4.36 7.82 12.96
C GLY A 264 5.00 7.93 11.59
N GLY A 265 4.25 7.70 10.54
CA GLY A 265 4.68 7.83 9.15
C GLY A 265 3.95 8.93 8.38
N VAL A 266 4.34 9.16 7.13
CA VAL A 266 3.77 10.22 6.29
C VAL A 266 2.31 9.92 5.94
N GLY A 267 1.97 8.65 5.68
CA GLY A 267 0.62 8.24 5.28
C GLY A 267 -0.21 7.65 6.40
N ASP A 268 0.44 7.07 7.41
CA ASP A 268 -0.22 6.39 8.52
C ASP A 268 0.73 6.29 9.73
N GLY A 269 0.27 5.66 10.82
CA GLY A 269 1.05 5.37 12.00
C GLY A 269 0.53 4.14 12.74
N ALA A 270 1.38 3.59 13.59
CA ALA A 270 1.01 2.44 14.42
C ALA A 270 1.63 2.53 15.81
N TRP A 271 1.01 1.83 16.74
CA TRP A 271 1.53 1.60 18.07
C TRP A 271 2.08 0.19 18.14
N TYR A 272 3.24 0.03 18.75
CA TYR A 272 3.89 -1.25 18.96
C TYR A 272 4.08 -1.47 20.45
N TYR A 273 3.62 -2.63 20.92
CA TYR A 273 3.82 -3.09 22.29
C TYR A 273 4.61 -4.39 22.24
N LEU A 274 5.73 -4.41 22.94
CA LEU A 274 6.60 -5.58 23.08
C LEU A 274 6.53 -6.06 24.51
N ASN A 275 6.44 -7.38 24.70
CA ASN A 275 6.38 -8.03 25.99
C ASN A 275 7.23 -9.30 25.98
N GLU A 276 8.07 -9.47 27.00
CA GLU A 276 8.84 -10.71 27.16
C GLU A 276 7.97 -11.84 27.69
N ARG A 277 8.15 -13.00 27.12
CA ARG A 277 7.51 -14.23 27.60
C ARG A 277 8.49 -15.08 28.40
N PRO A 278 7.97 -15.98 29.29
CA PRO A 278 8.82 -16.85 30.11
C PRO A 278 9.73 -17.79 29.31
N ASP A 279 9.39 -18.06 28.06
CA ASP A 279 10.13 -18.90 27.11
C ASP A 279 11.18 -18.13 26.30
N ALA A 280 11.53 -16.91 26.72
CA ALA A 280 12.48 -16.00 26.08
C ALA A 280 12.05 -15.48 24.69
N HIS A 281 10.82 -15.76 24.23
CA HIS A 281 10.25 -15.13 23.06
C HIS A 281 9.75 -13.72 23.37
N ILE A 282 9.70 -12.89 22.35
CA ILE A 282 9.12 -11.55 22.45
C ILE A 282 7.76 -11.55 21.74
N GLU A 283 6.72 -11.25 22.52
CA GLU A 283 5.38 -11.03 21.98
C GLU A 283 5.26 -9.59 21.49
N ILE A 284 4.91 -9.40 20.21
CA ILE A 284 4.76 -8.10 19.60
C ILE A 284 3.32 -7.89 19.19
N SER A 285 2.68 -6.87 19.74
CA SER A 285 1.34 -6.42 19.35
C SER A 285 1.42 -5.12 18.57
N ARG A 286 0.80 -5.08 17.38
CA ARG A 286 0.67 -3.85 16.60
C ARG A 286 -0.78 -3.37 16.60
N TYR A 287 -0.94 -2.08 16.87
CA TYR A 287 -2.22 -1.39 16.84
C TYR A 287 -2.18 -0.28 15.79
N SER A 288 -3.31 -0.02 15.12
CA SER A 288 -3.47 1.14 14.25
C SER A 288 -3.28 2.45 15.02
N SER A 289 -3.16 3.55 14.31
CA SER A 289 -3.14 4.89 14.92
C SER A 289 -4.38 5.17 15.76
N GLN A 290 -5.54 4.54 15.45
CA GLN A 290 -6.80 4.63 16.19
C GLN A 290 -6.90 3.66 17.38
N GLY A 291 -5.91 2.77 17.56
CA GLY A 291 -5.85 1.80 18.64
C GLY A 291 -6.55 0.47 18.37
N ASN A 292 -6.84 0.16 17.11
CA ASN A 292 -7.34 -1.17 16.74
C ASN A 292 -6.17 -2.16 16.65
N LEU A 293 -6.27 -3.29 17.35
CA LEU A 293 -5.28 -4.36 17.27
C LEU A 293 -5.30 -4.98 15.87
N GLU A 294 -4.16 -4.93 15.17
CA GLU A 294 -4.01 -5.40 13.79
C GLU A 294 -3.39 -6.79 13.72
N TYR A 295 -2.37 -7.06 14.54
CA TYR A 295 -1.79 -8.38 14.68
C TYR A 295 -1.07 -8.55 16.02
N VAL A 296 -0.90 -9.81 16.41
CA VAL A 296 -0.01 -10.25 17.50
C VAL A 296 0.88 -11.35 16.97
N VAL A 297 2.17 -11.29 17.25
CA VAL A 297 3.15 -12.27 16.80
C VAL A 297 4.10 -12.65 17.94
N LEU A 298 4.62 -13.86 17.87
CA LEU A 298 5.82 -14.25 18.62
C LEU A 298 7.05 -14.07 17.75
N GLY A 299 8.13 -13.60 18.35
CA GLY A 299 9.39 -13.39 17.66
C GLY A 299 10.60 -13.79 18.48
N GLU A 300 11.66 -14.13 17.75
CA GLU A 300 13.00 -14.38 18.29
C GLU A 300 13.93 -13.25 17.88
N ALA A 301 14.61 -12.66 18.88
CA ALA A 301 15.59 -11.61 18.64
C ALA A 301 16.97 -12.23 18.29
N ASP A 302 17.65 -11.63 17.32
CA ASP A 302 19.02 -12.02 16.91
C ASP A 302 20.10 -11.59 17.92
N GLN A 303 19.74 -10.74 18.87
CA GLN A 303 20.59 -10.26 19.98
C GLN A 303 19.74 -10.12 21.24
N PRO A 304 20.37 -10.10 22.45
CA PRO A 304 19.65 -9.86 23.69
C PRO A 304 18.91 -8.52 23.67
N VAL A 305 17.70 -8.50 24.17
CA VAL A 305 16.83 -7.32 24.28
C VAL A 305 16.44 -7.16 25.74
N ASP A 306 16.54 -5.96 26.29
CA ASP A 306 15.98 -5.59 27.58
C ASP A 306 14.82 -4.60 27.37
N LEU A 307 13.58 -5.06 27.48
CA LEU A 307 12.41 -4.21 27.28
C LEU A 307 12.18 -3.19 28.40
N HIS A 308 12.92 -3.28 29.53
CA HIS A 308 12.90 -2.27 30.59
C HIS A 308 13.78 -1.06 30.26
N GLU A 309 14.79 -1.23 29.41
CA GLU A 309 15.59 -0.14 28.89
C GLU A 309 14.86 0.59 27.73
N ASN A 310 15.44 1.75 27.33
CA ASN A 310 14.87 2.48 26.20
C ASN A 310 15.19 1.80 24.88
N TRP A 311 14.18 1.62 24.06
CA TRP A 311 14.29 1.12 22.69
C TRP A 311 13.40 1.94 21.74
N GLU A 312 13.71 1.94 20.46
CA GLU A 312 12.93 2.61 19.41
C GLU A 312 12.60 1.64 18.29
N ILE A 313 11.37 1.71 17.78
CA ILE A 313 10.95 0.92 16.61
C ILE A 313 11.39 1.58 15.33
N THR A 314 11.74 0.80 14.30
CA THR A 314 12.18 1.33 13.01
C THR A 314 11.13 1.14 11.92
N TYR A 315 11.21 1.96 10.87
CA TYR A 315 10.22 2.03 9.78
C TYR A 315 10.19 0.80 8.86
N ASP A 316 11.15 -0.08 8.94
CA ASP A 316 11.19 -1.32 8.18
C ASP A 316 10.50 -2.49 8.91
N SER A 317 9.92 -2.24 10.09
CA SER A 317 9.13 -3.23 10.83
C SER A 317 7.78 -3.51 10.15
N HIS A 318 7.43 -4.78 10.03
CA HIS A 318 6.16 -5.26 9.49
C HIS A 318 5.86 -6.71 9.95
N LEU A 319 4.82 -7.36 9.41
CA LEU A 319 4.37 -8.68 9.87
C LEU A 319 5.45 -9.79 9.80
N MET A 320 6.47 -9.65 8.95
CA MET A 320 7.52 -10.69 8.84
C MET A 320 8.61 -10.55 9.91
N PHE A 321 8.86 -9.34 10.39
CA PHE A 321 9.84 -9.05 11.43
C PHE A 321 9.63 -7.65 12.03
N THR A 322 10.16 -7.47 13.23
CA THR A 322 10.26 -6.16 13.89
C THR A 322 11.72 -5.82 14.08
N HIS A 323 12.12 -4.60 13.72
CA HIS A 323 13.41 -4.05 14.07
C HIS A 323 13.27 -2.99 15.16
N ILE A 324 14.12 -3.09 16.16
CA ILE A 324 14.28 -2.06 17.19
C ILE A 324 15.71 -1.53 17.22
N ILE A 325 15.88 -0.34 17.72
CA ILE A 325 17.18 0.22 18.07
C ILE A 325 17.25 0.28 19.60
N GLN A 326 18.23 -0.37 20.18
CA GLN A 326 18.57 -0.31 21.60
C GLN A 326 20.07 -0.17 21.74
N ASN A 327 20.54 0.73 22.61
CA ASN A 327 21.97 1.02 22.84
C ASN A 327 22.77 1.25 21.54
N ASN A 328 22.17 1.98 20.57
CA ASN A 328 22.70 2.24 19.23
C ASN A 328 22.91 0.98 18.36
N GLN A 329 22.38 -0.17 18.75
CA GLN A 329 22.39 -1.39 17.95
C GLN A 329 21.01 -1.64 17.37
N LYS A 330 20.98 -2.04 16.10
CA LYS A 330 19.75 -2.45 15.44
C LYS A 330 19.57 -3.95 15.63
N ILE A 331 18.53 -4.32 16.32
CA ILE A 331 18.17 -5.70 16.67
C ILE A 331 17.00 -6.14 15.82
N LYS A 332 17.11 -7.31 15.21
CA LYS A 332 16.03 -7.93 14.44
C LYS A 332 15.30 -8.95 15.29
N ILE A 333 13.99 -8.80 15.38
CA ILE A 333 13.09 -9.79 15.98
C ILE A 333 12.35 -10.46 14.83
N SER A 334 12.78 -11.68 14.49
CA SER A 334 12.15 -12.47 13.43
C SER A 334 10.84 -13.07 13.94
N HIS A 335 9.73 -12.89 13.23
CA HIS A 335 8.44 -13.42 13.64
C HIS A 335 8.36 -14.90 13.27
N ILE A 336 8.05 -15.74 14.26
CA ILE A 336 7.98 -17.20 14.15
C ILE A 336 6.56 -17.72 14.12
N GLU A 337 5.61 -16.99 14.75
CA GLU A 337 4.21 -17.40 14.84
C GLU A 337 3.30 -16.15 14.82
N VAL A 338 2.17 -16.24 14.14
CA VAL A 338 1.08 -15.23 14.19
C VAL A 338 0.00 -15.77 15.10
N LEU A 339 -0.31 -15.01 16.16
CA LEU A 339 -1.28 -15.40 17.17
C LEU A 339 -2.69 -14.89 16.83
N PRO A 340 -3.76 -15.63 17.22
CA PRO A 340 -5.14 -15.20 16.98
C PRO A 340 -5.44 -13.86 17.67
N VAL A 341 -5.85 -12.85 16.93
CA VAL A 341 -6.15 -11.51 17.45
C VAL A 341 -7.35 -11.52 18.42
N GLU A 342 -8.30 -12.43 18.21
CA GLU A 342 -9.49 -12.60 19.04
C GLU A 342 -9.15 -12.84 20.50
N ASP A 343 -8.14 -13.66 20.79
CA ASP A 343 -7.72 -14.01 22.14
C ASP A 343 -7.21 -12.79 22.93
N TYR A 344 -6.68 -11.80 22.23
CA TYR A 344 -6.09 -10.59 22.81
C TYR A 344 -7.11 -9.45 22.98
N LYS A 345 -8.18 -9.41 22.18
CA LYS A 345 -9.26 -8.44 22.36
C LYS A 345 -9.95 -8.58 23.71
N TYR A 346 -10.14 -9.81 24.18
CA TYR A 346 -10.73 -10.10 25.49
C TYR A 346 -9.78 -9.83 26.64
N LYS A 347 -8.50 -10.11 26.49
CA LYS A 347 -7.47 -9.92 27.53
C LYS A 347 -7.33 -8.43 27.91
N ASN A 348 -7.26 -7.57 26.93
CA ASN A 348 -7.21 -6.11 27.12
C ASN A 348 -8.49 -5.54 27.77
N LEU A 349 -9.64 -6.19 27.62
CA LEU A 349 -10.88 -5.82 28.31
C LEU A 349 -10.82 -6.21 29.79
N ILE A 350 -10.28 -7.37 30.15
CA ILE A 350 -10.18 -7.86 31.53
C ILE A 350 -9.18 -7.01 32.33
N GLU A 351 -8.02 -6.70 31.79
CA GLU A 351 -7.00 -5.83 32.43
C GLU A 351 -7.49 -4.39 32.62
N LYS A 352 -8.52 -3.97 31.91
CA LYS A 352 -9.11 -2.63 32.02
C LYS A 352 -10.12 -2.52 33.17
N TYR A 353 -10.69 -3.67 33.65
CA TYR A 353 -11.69 -3.71 34.70
C TYR A 353 -11.16 -4.40 36.00
N ALA A 354 -9.92 -4.84 36.01
CA ALA A 354 -9.17 -5.27 37.19
C ALA A 354 -8.29 -4.12 37.73
#